data_a3c1b9e821193e9310d2df40b638c108
#
_entry.id   a3c1b9e821193e9310d2df40b638c108
#
_cell.length_a   1.000
_cell.length_b   1.000
_cell.length_c   1.000
_cell.angle_alpha   90.00
_cell.angle_beta   90.00
_cell.angle_gamma   90.00
#
_symmetry.space_group_name_H-M   'P 1'
#
loop_
_entity.id
_entity.type
_entity.pdbx_description
1 polymer ?
#
loop_
_entity_poly.entity_id
_entity_poly.type
_entity_poly.pdbx_seq_one_letter_code
_entity_poly.pdbx_strand_id
1 'polypeptide(L)'
;LCASSATVYAQTAETFRQPYPLGEKLSPNPNFTGEVWLASLSEQKELNVPMANVTFEPGCRNSWHSHKAGQLLIATAGIGYYQEKGQPARRLYPGDIVEIAPDIVHWHGAAPDSWFAHIAITTNPKTNAAVWLDPVSDEQYSKATSASENRYAETNKVLADREQAIVAIASYTGKGDLEHLKPALAEALEAGMTINEINEVLIHAYAYCGFPRSLRAIQTFMQVVDERKANGMNNPVGRKASSIKDSNSRYERGRDVLAEISGVPIDAPKAGYAVFAPTIERFLKEHLFADLFERDLLTYRERELATVSILAGVGGVEPMAVGHMSICLHLGITAEQISALLNIVEMNLGKTYSEPLRGVLNQLTKEQ
;
A
#
# COMPACT_ATOMS: atom_id res chain seq x y z
N LEU A 1 19.36 -8.93 -31.85
CA LEU A 1 18.20 -9.65 -31.29
C LEU A 1 18.70 -10.73 -30.33
N CYS A 2 18.93 -10.38 -29.09
CA CYS A 2 19.01 -11.31 -27.95
C CYS A 2 18.15 -10.66 -26.86
N ALA A 3 16.94 -11.17 -26.68
CA ALA A 3 16.13 -10.91 -25.52
C ALA A 3 16.83 -11.60 -24.33
N SER A 4 17.51 -10.85 -23.48
CA SER A 4 17.93 -11.33 -22.17
C SER A 4 16.74 -11.19 -21.24
N SER A 5 16.02 -12.30 -21.03
CA SER A 5 15.06 -12.44 -19.96
C SER A 5 15.79 -12.17 -18.63
N ALA A 6 15.45 -11.09 -17.98
CA ALA A 6 15.81 -10.88 -16.57
C ALA A 6 15.21 -12.05 -15.79
N THR A 7 16.04 -12.91 -15.25
CA THR A 7 15.62 -13.98 -14.34
C THR A 7 15.21 -13.30 -13.04
N VAL A 8 13.92 -13.00 -12.90
CA VAL A 8 13.34 -12.73 -11.58
C VAL A 8 13.55 -14.03 -10.81
N TYR A 9 14.43 -14.02 -9.81
CA TYR A 9 14.56 -15.16 -8.91
C TYR A 9 13.23 -15.33 -8.19
N ALA A 10 12.49 -16.37 -8.57
CA ALA A 10 11.24 -16.71 -7.91
C ALA A 10 11.52 -16.89 -6.40
N GLN A 11 10.76 -16.21 -5.57
CA GLN A 11 10.86 -16.34 -4.14
C GLN A 11 10.57 -17.79 -3.74
N THR A 12 11.43 -18.40 -2.91
CA THR A 12 11.24 -19.76 -2.40
C THR A 12 10.69 -19.73 -0.98
N ALA A 13 10.25 -20.88 -0.48
CA ALA A 13 9.76 -20.99 0.89
C ALA A 13 10.77 -20.49 1.94
N GLU A 14 12.07 -20.75 1.71
CA GLU A 14 13.14 -20.33 2.62
C GLU A 14 13.48 -18.83 2.50
N THR A 15 13.18 -18.20 1.37
CA THR A 15 13.45 -16.78 1.13
C THR A 15 12.23 -15.90 1.39
N PHE A 16 11.03 -16.50 1.51
CA PHE A 16 9.82 -15.77 1.87
C PHE A 16 9.91 -15.28 3.33
N ARG A 17 9.89 -13.96 3.50
CA ARG A 17 9.99 -13.34 4.82
C ARG A 17 8.63 -13.25 5.49
N GLN A 18 8.54 -13.83 6.67
CA GLN A 18 7.34 -13.84 7.50
C GLN A 18 7.73 -13.76 8.98
N PRO A 19 6.84 -13.24 9.86
CA PRO A 19 7.16 -13.04 11.27
C PRO A 19 7.16 -14.33 12.11
N TYR A 20 6.60 -15.43 11.59
CA TYR A 20 6.46 -16.71 12.28
C TYR A 20 7.22 -17.81 11.55
N PRO A 21 7.56 -18.93 12.23
CA PRO A 21 8.24 -20.05 11.60
C PRO A 21 7.48 -20.60 10.39
N LEU A 22 8.22 -20.99 9.34
CA LEU A 22 7.64 -21.66 8.17
C LEU A 22 6.99 -23.00 8.53
N GLY A 23 7.63 -23.77 9.39
CA GLY A 23 7.15 -25.09 9.81
C GLY A 23 7.45 -26.19 8.80
N GLU A 24 6.66 -27.26 8.87
CA GLU A 24 6.83 -28.44 8.04
C GLU A 24 5.94 -28.38 6.80
N LYS A 25 6.46 -28.87 5.67
CA LYS A 25 5.68 -29.01 4.44
C LYS A 25 4.63 -30.10 4.60
N LEU A 26 3.37 -29.72 4.36
CA LEU A 26 2.26 -30.67 4.33
C LEU A 26 2.19 -31.33 2.94
N SER A 27 2.79 -32.52 2.77
CA SER A 27 2.82 -33.15 1.45
C SER A 27 2.59 -34.65 1.53
N PRO A 28 1.83 -35.24 0.59
CA PRO A 28 0.75 -34.64 -0.17
C PRO A 28 -0.52 -34.55 0.70
N ASN A 29 -1.27 -33.47 0.59
CA ASN A 29 -2.53 -33.30 1.32
C ASN A 29 -3.68 -33.05 0.33
N PRO A 30 -4.70 -33.91 0.27
CA PRO A 30 -5.80 -33.80 -0.71
C PRO A 30 -6.68 -32.56 -0.53
N ASN A 31 -6.54 -31.87 0.61
CA ASN A 31 -7.31 -30.69 0.91
C ASN A 31 -6.66 -29.39 0.40
N PHE A 32 -5.53 -29.47 -0.30
CA PHE A 32 -4.81 -28.32 -0.85
C PHE A 32 -4.45 -28.56 -2.32
N THR A 33 -4.53 -27.52 -3.11
CA THR A 33 -3.96 -27.44 -4.45
C THR A 33 -2.69 -26.59 -4.34
N GLY A 34 -1.51 -27.14 -4.72
CA GLY A 34 -0.21 -26.51 -4.52
C GLY A 34 0.45 -26.86 -3.19
N GLU A 35 1.55 -26.19 -2.88
CA GLU A 35 2.37 -26.50 -1.72
C GLU A 35 2.04 -25.59 -0.53
N VAL A 36 1.99 -26.18 0.66
CA VAL A 36 1.65 -25.49 1.90
C VAL A 36 2.54 -25.99 3.04
N TRP A 37 2.91 -25.08 3.93
CA TRP A 37 3.67 -25.35 5.15
C TRP A 37 2.86 -24.97 6.37
N LEU A 38 3.08 -25.67 7.47
CA LEU A 38 2.39 -25.44 8.73
C LEU A 38 3.35 -25.49 9.91
N ALA A 39 3.34 -24.45 10.73
CA ALA A 39 4.00 -24.40 12.03
C ALA A 39 2.99 -24.26 13.14
N SER A 40 2.99 -25.19 14.10
CA SER A 40 2.19 -25.03 15.32
C SER A 40 2.76 -23.85 16.14
N LEU A 41 1.88 -22.94 16.56
CA LEU A 41 2.24 -21.77 17.39
C LEU A 41 1.79 -21.91 18.85
N SER A 42 0.98 -22.93 19.16
CA SER A 42 0.48 -23.22 20.52
C SER A 42 0.89 -24.64 20.91
N GLU A 43 1.85 -24.75 21.82
CA GLU A 43 2.34 -26.04 22.33
C GLU A 43 1.68 -26.45 23.66
N GLN A 44 1.19 -25.47 24.41
CA GLN A 44 0.57 -25.66 25.73
C GLN A 44 -0.87 -26.18 25.60
N LYS A 45 -1.07 -27.46 25.79
CA LYS A 45 -2.39 -28.11 25.66
C LYS A 45 -3.44 -27.57 26.63
N GLU A 46 -3.00 -27.10 27.80
CA GLU A 46 -3.86 -26.54 28.84
C GLU A 46 -4.52 -25.23 28.43
N LEU A 47 -3.89 -24.44 27.54
CA LEU A 47 -4.48 -23.23 26.99
C LEU A 47 -5.67 -23.52 26.08
N ASN A 48 -5.69 -24.69 25.46
CA ASN A 48 -6.76 -25.13 24.56
C ASN A 48 -7.11 -24.11 23.47
N VAL A 49 -6.09 -23.49 22.88
CA VAL A 49 -6.17 -22.52 21.77
C VAL A 49 -5.25 -23.00 20.65
N PRO A 50 -5.65 -23.96 19.82
CA PRO A 50 -4.85 -24.39 18.69
C PRO A 50 -4.65 -23.25 17.71
N MET A 51 -3.39 -22.92 17.45
CA MET A 51 -2.97 -21.91 16.49
C MET A 51 -1.86 -22.47 15.61
N ALA A 52 -1.91 -22.15 14.35
CA ALA A 52 -0.86 -22.50 13.40
C ALA A 52 -0.55 -21.33 12.46
N ASN A 53 0.72 -21.14 12.15
CA ASN A 53 1.10 -20.36 10.98
C ASN A 53 1.00 -21.27 9.76
N VAL A 54 0.21 -20.86 8.78
CA VAL A 54 0.01 -21.58 7.52
C VAL A 54 0.56 -20.71 6.40
N THR A 55 1.51 -21.28 5.63
CA THR A 55 2.20 -20.59 4.55
C THR A 55 1.92 -21.28 3.23
N PHE A 56 1.40 -20.53 2.26
CA PHE A 56 1.03 -20.99 0.93
C PHE A 56 2.03 -20.46 -0.10
N GLU A 57 2.48 -21.28 -1.04
CA GLU A 57 3.18 -20.82 -2.25
C GLU A 57 2.22 -20.07 -3.19
N PRO A 58 2.75 -19.28 -4.15
CA PRO A 58 1.91 -18.62 -5.16
C PRO A 58 0.95 -19.59 -5.86
N GLY A 59 -0.33 -19.21 -5.93
CA GLY A 59 -1.38 -20.03 -6.53
C GLY A 59 -1.93 -21.17 -5.65
N CYS A 60 -1.30 -21.47 -4.50
CA CYS A 60 -1.76 -22.50 -3.58
C CYS A 60 -3.03 -22.06 -2.84
N ARG A 61 -3.97 -22.98 -2.68
CA ARG A 61 -5.24 -22.76 -1.99
C ARG A 61 -5.74 -24.04 -1.35
N ASN A 62 -6.54 -23.91 -0.29
CA ASN A 62 -7.25 -25.06 0.26
C ASN A 62 -8.57 -25.33 -0.49
N SER A 63 -9.11 -26.53 -0.26
CA SER A 63 -10.43 -26.92 -0.76
C SER A 63 -11.53 -26.12 -0.05
N TRP A 64 -12.72 -26.08 -0.62
CA TRP A 64 -13.91 -25.62 0.09
C TRP A 64 -14.06 -26.39 1.37
N HIS A 65 -14.28 -25.71 2.49
CA HIS A 65 -14.47 -26.34 3.79
C HIS A 65 -15.28 -25.44 4.73
N SER A 66 -15.70 -25.99 5.84
CA SER A 66 -16.31 -25.23 6.94
C SER A 66 -15.79 -25.71 8.28
N HIS A 67 -15.98 -24.91 9.31
CA HIS A 67 -15.66 -25.22 10.69
C HIS A 67 -16.91 -25.18 11.54
N LYS A 68 -17.17 -26.27 12.32
CA LYS A 68 -18.39 -26.41 13.14
C LYS A 68 -18.55 -25.31 14.20
N ALA A 69 -17.46 -24.75 14.67
CA ALA A 69 -17.49 -23.69 15.67
C ALA A 69 -16.78 -22.40 15.18
N GLY A 70 -16.56 -22.27 13.87
CA GLY A 70 -15.92 -21.11 13.26
C GLY A 70 -14.39 -21.15 13.29
N GLN A 71 -13.78 -20.14 12.72
CA GLN A 71 -12.32 -19.96 12.64
C GLN A 71 -11.97 -18.49 12.62
N LEU A 72 -10.79 -18.12 13.14
CA LEU A 72 -10.21 -16.79 13.00
C LEU A 72 -8.92 -16.89 12.19
N LEU A 73 -8.77 -16.04 11.18
CA LEU A 73 -7.54 -15.92 10.40
C LEU A 73 -6.94 -14.53 10.62
N ILE A 74 -5.62 -14.46 10.76
CA ILE A 74 -4.85 -13.22 10.83
C ILE A 74 -3.77 -13.28 9.76
N ALA A 75 -3.90 -12.51 8.69
CA ALA A 75 -2.89 -12.43 7.63
C ALA A 75 -1.60 -11.80 8.17
N THR A 76 -0.45 -12.42 7.91
CA THR A 76 0.83 -12.02 8.52
C THR A 76 1.91 -11.64 7.51
N ALA A 77 1.88 -12.21 6.31
CA ALA A 77 2.84 -11.88 5.25
C ALA A 77 2.29 -12.22 3.86
N GLY A 78 2.79 -11.51 2.85
CA GLY A 78 2.39 -11.72 1.45
C GLY A 78 0.95 -11.32 1.16
N ILE A 79 0.41 -11.86 0.05
CA ILE A 79 -0.93 -11.54 -0.43
C ILE A 79 -1.74 -12.84 -0.59
N GLY A 80 -2.93 -12.88 0.01
CA GLY A 80 -3.84 -14.01 -0.10
C GLY A 80 -5.25 -13.63 -0.51
N TYR A 81 -6.10 -14.64 -0.53
CA TYR A 81 -7.52 -14.53 -0.81
C TYR A 81 -8.34 -15.35 0.20
N TYR A 82 -9.51 -14.84 0.51
CA TYR A 82 -10.58 -15.53 1.24
C TYR A 82 -11.88 -15.37 0.48
N GLN A 83 -12.68 -16.44 0.41
CA GLN A 83 -14.00 -16.37 -0.21
C GLN A 83 -14.98 -17.26 0.51
N GLU A 84 -16.13 -16.73 0.88
CA GLU A 84 -17.31 -17.49 1.27
C GLU A 84 -18.06 -17.99 0.03
N LYS A 85 -18.62 -19.16 0.10
CA LYS A 85 -19.33 -19.75 -1.04
C LYS A 85 -20.53 -18.86 -1.44
N GLY A 86 -20.52 -18.43 -2.70
CA GLY A 86 -21.55 -17.55 -3.24
C GLY A 86 -21.30 -16.05 -3.03
N GLN A 87 -20.21 -15.68 -2.35
CA GLN A 87 -19.81 -14.28 -2.17
C GLN A 87 -18.60 -13.93 -3.03
N PRO A 88 -18.35 -12.64 -3.30
CA PRO A 88 -17.11 -12.19 -3.93
C PRO A 88 -15.88 -12.54 -3.08
N ALA A 89 -14.77 -12.88 -3.72
CA ALA A 89 -13.50 -13.10 -3.02
C ALA A 89 -12.96 -11.77 -2.45
N ARG A 90 -12.40 -11.85 -1.24
CA ARG A 90 -11.70 -10.76 -0.57
C ARG A 90 -10.20 -11.01 -0.65
N ARG A 91 -9.44 -10.05 -1.16
CA ARG A 91 -7.98 -10.06 -1.10
C ARG A 91 -7.52 -9.73 0.32
N LEU A 92 -6.49 -10.44 0.79
CA LEU A 92 -5.97 -10.32 2.16
C LEU A 92 -4.53 -9.82 2.13
N TYR A 93 -4.24 -8.88 3.03
CA TYR A 93 -2.93 -8.28 3.25
C TYR A 93 -2.48 -8.48 4.69
N PRO A 94 -1.18 -8.38 5.00
CA PRO A 94 -0.69 -8.46 6.37
C PRO A 94 -1.43 -7.49 7.31
N GLY A 95 -1.94 -8.01 8.43
CA GLY A 95 -2.78 -7.28 9.38
C GLY A 95 -4.28 -7.46 9.18
N ASP A 96 -4.74 -8.02 8.05
CA ASP A 96 -6.16 -8.33 7.86
C ASP A 96 -6.60 -9.47 8.79
N ILE A 97 -7.81 -9.31 9.35
CA ILE A 97 -8.47 -10.31 10.17
C ILE A 97 -9.73 -10.80 9.45
N VAL A 98 -9.93 -12.13 9.44
CA VAL A 98 -11.14 -12.76 8.93
C VAL A 98 -11.78 -13.54 10.05
N GLU A 99 -12.97 -13.13 10.46
CA GLU A 99 -13.81 -13.84 11.42
C GLU A 99 -14.79 -14.73 10.65
N ILE A 100 -14.61 -16.03 10.75
CA ILE A 100 -15.40 -17.01 10.01
C ILE A 100 -16.40 -17.63 10.98
N ALA A 101 -17.69 -17.33 10.78
CA ALA A 101 -18.75 -17.87 11.61
C ALA A 101 -18.89 -19.41 11.46
N PRO A 102 -19.50 -20.10 12.46
CA PRO A 102 -19.77 -21.52 12.37
C PRO A 102 -20.48 -21.93 11.08
N ASP A 103 -20.07 -23.06 10.53
CA ASP A 103 -20.63 -23.70 9.33
C ASP A 103 -20.54 -22.89 8.02
N ILE A 104 -19.90 -21.72 8.01
CA ILE A 104 -19.68 -20.97 6.77
C ILE A 104 -18.71 -21.74 5.86
N VAL A 105 -19.19 -22.09 4.67
CA VAL A 105 -18.37 -22.73 3.63
C VAL A 105 -17.49 -21.70 2.95
N HIS A 106 -16.19 -21.89 3.02
CA HIS A 106 -15.19 -20.94 2.52
C HIS A 106 -13.95 -21.65 1.99
N TRP A 107 -13.08 -20.88 1.35
CA TRP A 107 -11.71 -21.24 1.05
C TRP A 107 -10.80 -20.02 1.26
N HIS A 108 -9.51 -20.28 1.46
CA HIS A 108 -8.45 -19.27 1.45
C HIS A 108 -7.16 -19.83 0.85
N GLY A 109 -6.26 -18.94 0.42
CA GLY A 109 -5.02 -19.33 -0.22
C GLY A 109 -4.19 -18.12 -0.63
N ALA A 110 -3.05 -18.37 -1.27
CA ALA A 110 -2.17 -17.34 -1.81
C ALA A 110 -2.74 -16.67 -3.07
N ALA A 111 -2.24 -15.49 -3.41
CA ALA A 111 -2.46 -14.89 -4.73
C ALA A 111 -1.68 -15.66 -5.81
N PRO A 112 -2.04 -15.51 -7.11
CA PRO A 112 -1.36 -16.23 -8.20
C PRO A 112 0.15 -15.95 -8.28
N ASP A 113 0.57 -14.76 -7.86
CA ASP A 113 1.92 -14.22 -7.99
C ASP A 113 2.61 -13.90 -6.66
N SER A 114 1.98 -14.21 -5.53
CA SER A 114 2.52 -13.91 -4.20
C SER A 114 2.42 -15.10 -3.26
N TRP A 115 3.44 -15.30 -2.44
CA TRP A 115 3.35 -16.10 -1.23
C TRP A 115 2.34 -15.49 -0.27
N PHE A 116 1.76 -16.31 0.60
CA PHE A 116 0.81 -15.85 1.62
C PHE A 116 0.99 -16.64 2.92
N ALA A 117 1.09 -15.93 4.03
CA ALA A 117 1.10 -16.53 5.35
C ALA A 117 0.02 -15.90 6.25
N HIS A 118 -0.61 -16.75 7.06
CA HIS A 118 -1.59 -16.32 8.05
C HIS A 118 -1.58 -17.22 9.28
N ILE A 119 -1.99 -16.67 10.41
CA ILE A 119 -2.29 -17.47 11.59
C ILE A 119 -3.72 -17.98 11.46
N ALA A 120 -3.91 -19.29 11.58
CA ALA A 120 -5.20 -19.93 11.72
C ALA A 120 -5.44 -20.27 13.18
N ILE A 121 -6.52 -19.75 13.77
CA ILE A 121 -6.92 -20.01 15.16
C ILE A 121 -8.19 -20.82 15.15
N THR A 122 -8.15 -22.00 15.78
CA THR A 122 -9.32 -22.86 15.96
C THR A 122 -10.13 -22.38 17.16
N THR A 123 -11.31 -21.85 16.91
CA THR A 123 -12.25 -21.44 17.97
C THR A 123 -12.95 -22.66 18.57
N ASN A 124 -13.27 -22.63 19.88
CA ASN A 124 -14.00 -23.71 20.58
C ASN A 124 -13.48 -25.12 20.24
N PRO A 125 -12.19 -25.43 20.40
CA PRO A 125 -11.58 -26.64 19.82
C PRO A 125 -12.17 -27.98 20.31
N LYS A 126 -12.90 -27.99 21.45
CA LYS A 126 -13.59 -29.19 21.95
C LYS A 126 -14.78 -29.60 21.08
N THR A 127 -15.40 -28.67 20.40
CA THR A 127 -16.59 -28.87 19.58
C THR A 127 -16.38 -28.59 18.11
N ASN A 128 -15.23 -28.02 17.78
CA ASN A 128 -14.89 -27.63 16.41
C ASN A 128 -14.34 -28.83 15.63
N ALA A 129 -14.80 -28.95 14.38
CA ALA A 129 -14.31 -29.91 13.41
C ALA A 129 -14.32 -29.23 12.02
N ALA A 130 -13.27 -29.44 11.26
CA ALA A 130 -13.25 -29.05 9.86
C ALA A 130 -14.03 -30.09 9.02
N VAL A 131 -14.91 -29.62 8.15
CA VAL A 131 -15.63 -30.40 7.16
C VAL A 131 -15.12 -30.03 5.78
N TRP A 132 -14.33 -30.90 5.18
CA TRP A 132 -13.75 -30.72 3.86
C TRP A 132 -14.74 -31.10 2.76
N LEU A 133 -14.76 -30.28 1.69
CA LEU A 133 -15.63 -30.41 0.53
C LEU A 133 -14.77 -30.49 -0.74
N ASP A 134 -15.39 -30.23 -1.88
CA ASP A 134 -14.71 -30.29 -3.19
C ASP A 134 -13.52 -29.30 -3.27
N PRO A 135 -12.47 -29.62 -4.03
CA PRO A 135 -11.41 -28.67 -4.34
C PRO A 135 -11.94 -27.41 -5.02
N VAL A 136 -11.30 -26.28 -4.76
CA VAL A 136 -11.52 -25.07 -5.54
C VAL A 136 -10.88 -25.26 -6.91
N SER A 137 -11.69 -25.32 -7.98
CA SER A 137 -11.19 -25.51 -9.34
C SER A 137 -10.32 -24.33 -9.80
N ASP A 138 -9.45 -24.57 -10.79
CA ASP A 138 -8.64 -23.51 -11.38
C ASP A 138 -9.49 -22.38 -11.97
N GLU A 139 -10.65 -22.71 -12.54
CA GLU A 139 -11.62 -21.74 -13.06
C GLU A 139 -12.20 -20.87 -11.92
N GLN A 140 -12.63 -21.50 -10.82
CA GLN A 140 -13.17 -20.78 -9.64
C GLN A 140 -12.10 -19.87 -9.05
N TYR A 141 -10.88 -20.38 -8.88
CA TYR A 141 -9.77 -19.63 -8.33
C TYR A 141 -9.39 -18.45 -9.25
N SER A 142 -9.22 -18.68 -10.54
CA SER A 142 -8.91 -17.64 -11.53
C SER A 142 -10.00 -16.55 -11.54
N LYS A 143 -11.27 -16.93 -11.54
CA LYS A 143 -12.38 -15.97 -11.48
C LYS A 143 -12.39 -15.17 -10.17
N ALA A 144 -12.08 -15.80 -9.05
CA ALA A 144 -12.04 -15.16 -7.74
C ALA A 144 -10.90 -14.13 -7.64
N THR A 145 -9.72 -14.47 -8.18
CA THR A 145 -8.53 -13.60 -8.16
C THR A 145 -8.62 -12.50 -9.21
N SER A 146 -9.08 -12.79 -10.44
CA SER A 146 -9.22 -11.81 -11.51
C SER A 146 -10.33 -10.78 -11.26
N ALA A 147 -11.37 -11.08 -10.49
CA ALA A 147 -12.40 -10.12 -10.14
C ALA A 147 -11.87 -9.00 -9.21
N SER A 148 -10.82 -9.26 -8.45
CA SER A 148 -10.12 -8.23 -7.70
C SER A 148 -9.09 -7.50 -8.57
N GLU A 149 -8.48 -8.17 -9.54
CA GLU A 149 -7.61 -7.57 -10.55
C GLU A 149 -8.38 -6.65 -11.51
N ASN A 150 -9.65 -6.93 -11.80
CA ASN A 150 -10.50 -6.04 -12.59
C ASN A 150 -10.82 -4.73 -11.88
N ARG A 151 -10.97 -4.73 -10.56
CA ARG A 151 -10.99 -3.46 -9.77
C ARG A 151 -9.65 -2.73 -9.86
N TYR A 152 -8.57 -3.46 -9.99
CA TYR A 152 -7.22 -2.95 -10.23
C TYR A 152 -7.09 -2.33 -11.62
N ALA A 153 -7.58 -3.02 -12.64
CA ALA A 153 -7.56 -2.54 -14.03
C ALA A 153 -8.47 -1.32 -14.22
N GLU A 154 -9.56 -1.20 -13.46
CA GLU A 154 -10.41 0.00 -13.44
C GLU A 154 -9.71 1.15 -12.71
N THR A 155 -9.03 0.89 -11.59
CA THR A 155 -8.18 1.87 -10.89
C THR A 155 -7.04 2.37 -11.80
N ASN A 156 -6.45 1.48 -12.58
CA ASN A 156 -5.39 1.79 -13.55
C ASN A 156 -5.84 2.68 -14.72
N LYS A 157 -7.14 2.82 -14.97
CA LYS A 157 -7.68 3.75 -15.98
C LYS A 157 -7.99 5.14 -15.41
N VAL A 158 -8.13 5.25 -14.10
CA VAL A 158 -8.52 6.49 -13.42
C VAL A 158 -7.32 7.38 -13.10
N LEU A 159 -6.18 6.78 -12.76
CA LEU A 159 -4.90 7.46 -12.56
C LEU A 159 -3.91 7.03 -13.66
N ALA A 160 -3.14 7.98 -14.19
CA ALA A 160 -2.08 7.69 -15.13
C ALA A 160 -0.97 6.83 -14.48
N ASP A 161 -0.24 6.03 -15.28
CA ASP A 161 0.84 5.15 -14.77
C ASP A 161 1.86 5.90 -13.91
N ARG A 162 2.20 7.12 -14.31
CA ARG A 162 3.08 8.01 -13.54
C ARG A 162 2.49 8.39 -12.17
N GLU A 163 1.19 8.69 -12.11
CA GLU A 163 0.51 9.04 -10.87
C GLU A 163 0.43 7.83 -9.92
N GLN A 164 0.21 6.63 -10.47
CA GLN A 164 0.21 5.39 -9.71
C GLN A 164 1.60 5.09 -9.12
N ALA A 165 2.65 5.30 -9.90
CA ALA A 165 4.03 5.15 -9.44
C ALA A 165 4.35 6.14 -8.29
N ILE A 166 3.90 7.40 -8.40
CA ILE A 166 4.03 8.40 -7.34
C ILE A 166 3.32 7.94 -6.06
N VAL A 167 2.08 7.44 -6.17
CA VAL A 167 1.31 6.92 -5.04
C VAL A 167 2.02 5.75 -4.36
N ALA A 168 2.54 4.80 -5.14
CA ALA A 168 3.25 3.63 -4.60
C ALA A 168 4.53 4.04 -3.85
N ILE A 169 5.40 4.83 -4.48
CA ILE A 169 6.65 5.33 -3.86
C ILE A 169 6.34 6.12 -2.59
N ALA A 170 5.35 7.03 -2.64
CA ALA A 170 4.99 7.90 -1.55
C ALA A 170 4.42 7.11 -0.36
N SER A 171 3.55 6.15 -0.59
CA SER A 171 2.95 5.32 0.46
C SER A 171 3.98 4.45 1.18
N TYR A 172 4.86 3.76 0.46
CA TYR A 172 5.95 2.97 1.05
C TYR A 172 6.95 3.84 1.80
N THR A 173 7.28 5.03 1.25
CA THR A 173 8.17 5.99 1.94
C THR A 173 7.55 6.48 3.24
N GLY A 174 6.25 6.83 3.23
CA GLY A 174 5.50 7.26 4.40
C GLY A 174 5.45 6.19 5.49
N LYS A 175 5.29 4.92 5.14
CA LYS A 175 5.35 3.79 6.07
C LYS A 175 6.78 3.47 6.52
N GLY A 176 7.79 3.75 5.68
CA GLY A 176 9.17 3.32 5.88
C GLY A 176 9.43 1.88 5.45
N ASP A 177 8.63 1.35 4.56
CA ASP A 177 8.71 -0.01 4.03
C ASP A 177 9.70 -0.07 2.85
N LEU A 178 10.97 -0.21 3.17
CA LEU A 178 12.04 -0.19 2.17
C LEU A 178 12.10 -1.45 1.29
N GLU A 179 11.59 -2.56 1.77
CA GLU A 179 11.57 -3.82 1.04
C GLU A 179 10.65 -3.71 -0.19
N HIS A 180 9.43 -3.20 0.00
CA HIS A 180 8.47 -2.98 -1.09
C HIS A 180 8.74 -1.68 -1.86
N LEU A 181 9.38 -0.68 -1.24
CA LEU A 181 9.78 0.54 -1.93
C LEU A 181 10.80 0.24 -3.05
N LYS A 182 11.73 -0.70 -2.82
CA LYS A 182 12.80 -0.99 -3.80
C LYS A 182 12.27 -1.42 -5.17
N PRO A 183 11.37 -2.41 -5.31
CA PRO A 183 10.76 -2.74 -6.60
C PRO A 183 9.90 -1.60 -7.15
N ALA A 184 9.12 -0.89 -6.34
CA ALA A 184 8.30 0.23 -6.79
C ALA A 184 9.12 1.37 -7.42
N LEU A 185 10.33 1.62 -6.93
CA LEU A 185 11.26 2.59 -7.53
C LEU A 185 11.77 2.13 -8.91
N ALA A 186 12.02 0.83 -9.09
CA ALA A 186 12.41 0.27 -10.38
C ALA A 186 11.25 0.35 -11.39
N GLU A 187 10.04 0.01 -10.96
CA GLU A 187 8.81 0.09 -11.78
C GLU A 187 8.51 1.53 -12.20
N ALA A 188 8.75 2.52 -11.32
CA ALA A 188 8.58 3.93 -11.68
C ALA A 188 9.54 4.38 -12.79
N LEU A 189 10.80 3.90 -12.79
CA LEU A 189 11.74 4.13 -13.89
C LEU A 189 11.28 3.46 -15.18
N GLU A 190 10.67 2.29 -15.11
CA GLU A 190 10.08 1.58 -16.26
C GLU A 190 8.82 2.27 -16.78
N ALA A 191 8.02 2.88 -15.91
CA ALA A 191 6.90 3.75 -16.26
C ALA A 191 7.34 5.10 -16.87
N GLY A 192 8.64 5.31 -17.07
CA GLY A 192 9.19 6.47 -17.74
C GLY A 192 9.49 7.67 -16.84
N MET A 193 9.40 7.54 -15.52
CA MET A 193 9.84 8.58 -14.60
C MET A 193 11.38 8.72 -14.64
N THR A 194 11.86 9.94 -14.55
CA THR A 194 13.30 10.21 -14.50
C THR A 194 13.83 10.14 -13.05
N ILE A 195 15.14 9.97 -12.92
CA ILE A 195 15.80 9.96 -11.61
C ILE A 195 15.47 11.21 -10.79
N ASN A 196 15.47 12.40 -11.44
CA ASN A 196 15.20 13.65 -10.75
C ASN A 196 13.72 13.77 -10.30
N GLU A 197 12.77 13.24 -11.06
CA GLU A 197 11.36 13.24 -10.69
C GLU A 197 11.07 12.27 -9.51
N ILE A 198 11.66 11.09 -9.51
CA ILE A 198 11.54 10.15 -8.37
C ILE A 198 12.20 10.77 -7.13
N ASN A 199 13.40 11.34 -7.25
CA ASN A 199 14.04 12.06 -6.15
C ASN A 199 13.16 13.20 -5.62
N GLU A 200 12.41 13.88 -6.48
CA GLU A 200 11.50 14.96 -6.05
C GLU A 200 10.36 14.43 -5.19
N VAL A 201 9.80 13.24 -5.48
CA VAL A 201 8.81 12.58 -4.62
C VAL A 201 9.41 12.24 -3.26
N LEU A 202 10.62 11.68 -3.24
CA LEU A 202 11.32 11.31 -1.99
C LEU A 202 11.74 12.54 -1.17
N ILE A 203 12.14 13.63 -1.82
CA ILE A 203 12.42 14.92 -1.18
C ILE A 203 11.11 15.50 -0.61
N HIS A 204 10.04 15.52 -1.38
CA HIS A 204 8.74 16.00 -0.91
C HIS A 204 8.28 15.27 0.37
N ALA A 205 8.54 13.98 0.44
CA ALA A 205 8.13 13.14 1.56
C ALA A 205 8.71 13.58 2.92
N TYR A 206 9.91 14.21 2.95
CA TYR A 206 10.52 14.54 4.24
C TYR A 206 9.70 15.53 5.06
N ALA A 207 8.93 16.41 4.41
CA ALA A 207 8.09 17.39 5.09
C ALA A 207 6.93 16.73 5.89
N TYR A 208 6.55 15.50 5.54
CA TYR A 208 5.44 14.77 6.14
C TYR A 208 5.88 13.58 7.00
N CYS A 209 6.91 12.86 6.61
CA CYS A 209 7.40 11.69 7.33
C CYS A 209 8.80 11.85 7.94
N GLY A 210 9.38 13.06 7.87
CA GLY A 210 10.67 13.43 8.44
C GLY A 210 11.87 12.97 7.63
N PHE A 211 13.02 13.60 7.88
CA PHE A 211 14.30 13.27 7.22
C PHE A 211 14.67 11.79 7.30
N PRO A 212 14.48 11.07 8.45
CA PRO A 212 14.95 9.68 8.51
C PRO A 212 14.32 8.78 7.46
N ARG A 213 13.00 8.85 7.24
CA ARG A 213 12.30 8.02 6.23
C ARG A 213 12.66 8.45 4.82
N SER A 214 12.68 9.76 4.54
CA SER A 214 13.05 10.29 3.22
C SER A 214 14.50 9.94 2.85
N LEU A 215 15.47 10.13 3.75
CA LEU A 215 16.87 9.80 3.48
C LEU A 215 17.07 8.29 3.27
N ARG A 216 16.38 7.44 4.04
CA ARG A 216 16.43 5.98 3.82
C ARG A 216 15.85 5.59 2.46
N ALA A 217 14.75 6.22 2.05
CA ALA A 217 14.17 6.01 0.73
C ALA A 217 15.12 6.46 -0.40
N ILE A 218 15.77 7.62 -0.26
CA ILE A 218 16.79 8.09 -1.22
C ILE A 218 17.96 7.12 -1.29
N GLN A 219 18.46 6.61 -0.16
CA GLN A 219 19.53 5.60 -0.15
C GLN A 219 19.10 4.31 -0.86
N THR A 220 17.86 3.86 -0.69
CA THR A 220 17.30 2.73 -1.41
C THR A 220 17.24 2.99 -2.91
N PHE A 221 16.84 4.21 -3.30
CA PHE A 221 16.81 4.59 -4.70
C PHE A 221 18.21 4.65 -5.35
N MET A 222 19.21 5.14 -4.63
CA MET A 222 20.60 5.08 -5.09
C MET A 222 21.02 3.64 -5.43
N GLN A 223 20.69 2.68 -4.55
CA GLN A 223 20.97 1.26 -4.79
C GLN A 223 20.26 0.74 -6.05
N VAL A 224 18.97 1.08 -6.25
CA VAL A 224 18.21 0.70 -7.45
C VAL A 224 18.89 1.23 -8.72
N VAL A 225 19.29 2.51 -8.73
CA VAL A 225 19.95 3.13 -9.89
C VAL A 225 21.31 2.45 -10.18
N ASP A 226 22.10 2.17 -9.14
CA ASP A 226 23.40 1.51 -9.29
C ASP A 226 23.26 0.07 -9.79
N GLU A 227 22.32 -0.71 -9.24
CA GLU A 227 22.03 -2.07 -9.69
C GLU A 227 21.56 -2.11 -11.16
N ARG A 228 20.66 -1.21 -11.53
CA ARG A 228 20.17 -1.10 -12.92
C ARG A 228 21.30 -0.72 -13.88
N LYS A 229 22.15 0.21 -13.48
CA LYS A 229 23.35 0.59 -14.26
C LYS A 229 24.33 -0.58 -14.42
N ALA A 230 24.58 -1.35 -13.35
CA ALA A 230 25.44 -2.54 -13.41
C ALA A 230 24.87 -3.61 -14.35
N ASN A 231 23.55 -3.68 -14.50
CA ASN A 231 22.85 -4.56 -15.44
C ASN A 231 22.72 -3.96 -16.87
N GLY A 232 23.43 -2.88 -17.17
CA GLY A 232 23.44 -2.25 -18.50
C GLY A 232 22.21 -1.41 -18.83
N MET A 233 21.32 -1.15 -17.85
CA MET A 233 20.14 -0.31 -18.02
C MET A 233 20.52 1.16 -17.79
N ASN A 234 20.17 2.02 -18.74
CA ASN A 234 20.45 3.46 -18.67
C ASN A 234 19.15 4.21 -18.35
N ASN A 235 19.05 4.74 -17.14
CA ASN A 235 17.87 5.47 -16.72
C ASN A 235 18.05 6.99 -16.98
N PRO A 236 17.08 7.69 -17.59
CA PRO A 236 17.18 9.11 -17.84
C PRO A 236 17.27 9.90 -16.51
N VAL A 237 18.25 10.78 -16.40
CA VAL A 237 18.42 11.64 -15.22
C VAL A 237 17.27 12.65 -15.11
N GLY A 238 16.80 13.15 -16.24
CA GLY A 238 15.78 14.18 -16.30
C GLY A 238 16.30 15.61 -16.05
N ARG A 239 15.41 16.59 -16.19
CA ARG A 239 15.75 18.00 -15.93
C ARG A 239 15.88 18.24 -14.41
N LYS A 240 16.55 19.29 -14.04
CA LYS A 240 16.53 19.82 -12.67
C LYS A 240 15.35 20.78 -12.50
N ALA A 241 14.93 21.02 -11.26
CA ALA A 241 13.97 22.06 -10.95
C ALA A 241 14.49 23.42 -11.44
N SER A 242 13.58 24.24 -11.96
CA SER A 242 13.90 25.59 -12.39
C SER A 242 14.27 26.48 -11.19
N SER A 243 15.09 27.49 -11.43
CA SER A 243 15.36 28.48 -10.40
C SER A 243 14.14 29.36 -10.19
N ILE A 244 13.80 29.61 -8.94
CA ILE A 244 12.73 30.52 -8.55
C ILE A 244 13.21 31.96 -8.85
N LYS A 245 12.45 32.67 -9.66
CA LYS A 245 12.81 34.05 -10.11
C LYS A 245 12.02 35.15 -9.39
N ASP A 246 11.04 34.77 -8.56
CA ASP A 246 10.22 35.70 -7.80
C ASP A 246 11.05 36.38 -6.70
N SER A 247 10.96 37.71 -6.62
CA SER A 247 11.66 38.54 -5.63
C SER A 247 10.95 38.70 -4.30
N ASN A 248 9.68 38.20 -4.19
CA ASN A 248 8.93 38.24 -2.95
C ASN A 248 9.61 37.37 -1.86
N SER A 249 9.33 37.69 -0.61
CA SER A 249 9.85 36.88 0.50
C SER A 249 9.31 35.44 0.41
N ARG A 250 10.05 34.46 0.99
CA ARG A 250 9.59 33.07 1.05
C ARG A 250 8.21 32.96 1.68
N TYR A 251 7.95 33.75 2.72
CA TYR A 251 6.66 33.75 3.40
C TYR A 251 5.53 34.17 2.46
N GLU A 252 5.71 35.26 1.71
CA GLU A 252 4.71 35.76 0.76
C GLU A 252 4.45 34.73 -0.35
N ARG A 253 5.51 34.22 -0.97
CA ARG A 253 5.39 33.20 -2.01
C ARG A 253 4.65 31.96 -1.52
N GLY A 254 5.06 31.40 -0.37
CA GLY A 254 4.40 30.21 0.16
C GLY A 254 2.97 30.46 0.65
N ARG A 255 2.67 31.68 1.13
CA ARG A 255 1.29 32.12 1.41
C ARG A 255 0.44 32.10 0.13
N ASP A 256 0.99 32.63 -0.95
CA ASP A 256 0.30 32.77 -2.23
C ASP A 256 0.08 31.39 -2.89
N VAL A 257 1.09 30.51 -2.85
CA VAL A 257 0.96 29.10 -3.27
C VAL A 257 -0.14 28.38 -2.45
N LEU A 258 -0.12 28.51 -1.12
CA LEU A 258 -1.15 27.91 -0.27
C LEU A 258 -2.55 28.41 -0.61
N ALA A 259 -2.72 29.70 -0.83
CA ALA A 259 -4.00 30.29 -1.23
C ALA A 259 -4.46 29.75 -2.59
N GLU A 260 -3.55 29.68 -3.56
CA GLU A 260 -3.84 29.13 -4.90
C GLU A 260 -4.33 27.69 -4.84
N ILE A 261 -3.60 26.81 -4.16
CA ILE A 261 -3.92 25.37 -4.16
C ILE A 261 -5.09 25.01 -3.25
N SER A 262 -5.34 25.79 -2.18
CA SER A 262 -6.41 25.52 -1.24
C SER A 262 -7.72 26.25 -1.57
N GLY A 263 -7.67 27.29 -2.39
CA GLY A 263 -8.80 28.21 -2.63
C GLY A 263 -9.14 29.09 -1.43
N VAL A 264 -8.37 29.05 -0.35
CA VAL A 264 -8.59 29.85 0.85
C VAL A 264 -8.02 31.27 0.62
N PRO A 265 -8.80 32.35 0.82
CA PRO A 265 -8.30 33.71 0.65
C PRO A 265 -7.08 34.03 1.51
N ILE A 266 -6.14 34.82 0.95
CA ILE A 266 -4.89 35.22 1.62
C ILE A 266 -5.13 35.93 2.95
N ASP A 267 -6.21 36.71 3.03
CA ASP A 267 -6.63 37.49 4.19
C ASP A 267 -7.57 36.73 5.15
N ALA A 268 -7.79 35.44 4.91
CA ALA A 268 -8.59 34.63 5.81
C ALA A 268 -8.03 34.65 7.25
N PRO A 269 -8.88 34.77 8.28
CA PRO A 269 -8.43 34.82 9.66
C PRO A 269 -7.62 33.56 10.05
N LYS A 270 -6.47 33.74 10.67
CA LYS A 270 -5.72 32.62 11.23
C LYS A 270 -6.47 31.99 12.39
N ALA A 271 -6.43 30.66 12.47
CA ALA A 271 -7.09 29.87 13.51
C ALA A 271 -6.24 28.67 13.95
N GLY A 272 -6.64 28.01 15.02
CA GLY A 272 -6.02 26.80 15.51
C GLY A 272 -4.51 26.94 15.75
N TYR A 273 -3.73 25.98 15.20
CA TYR A 273 -2.27 25.95 15.40
C TYR A 273 -1.55 27.21 14.86
N ALA A 274 -2.10 27.85 13.83
CA ALA A 274 -1.48 29.05 13.26
C ALA A 274 -1.48 30.25 14.21
N VAL A 275 -2.45 30.30 15.15
CA VAL A 275 -2.50 31.28 16.23
C VAL A 275 -1.71 30.78 17.45
N PHE A 276 -1.85 29.51 17.81
CA PHE A 276 -1.23 28.93 19.00
C PHE A 276 0.28 28.82 18.87
N ALA A 277 0.79 28.44 17.69
CA ALA A 277 2.20 28.21 17.39
C ALA A 277 2.61 28.91 16.09
N PRO A 278 2.72 30.24 16.06
CA PRO A 278 2.94 31.00 14.82
C PRO A 278 4.26 30.68 14.12
N THR A 279 5.23 30.14 14.83
CA THR A 279 6.50 29.70 14.24
C THR A 279 6.31 28.53 13.28
N ILE A 280 5.48 27.54 13.60
CA ILE A 280 5.24 26.40 12.69
C ILE A 280 4.43 26.84 11.46
N GLU A 281 3.50 27.77 11.61
CA GLU A 281 2.76 28.39 10.49
C GLU A 281 3.71 29.08 9.52
N ARG A 282 4.70 29.81 10.06
CA ARG A 282 5.73 30.44 9.27
C ARG A 282 6.57 29.42 8.50
N PHE A 283 7.02 28.33 9.16
CA PHE A 283 7.80 27.29 8.51
C PHE A 283 6.98 26.57 7.42
N LEU A 284 5.69 26.35 7.62
CA LEU A 284 4.81 25.78 6.59
C LEU A 284 4.81 26.67 5.34
N LYS A 285 4.65 27.98 5.48
CA LYS A 285 4.63 28.89 4.34
C LYS A 285 6.01 29.04 3.70
N GLU A 286 7.05 29.35 4.49
CA GLU A 286 8.38 29.60 3.96
C GLU A 286 9.05 28.38 3.36
N HIS A 287 8.81 27.20 3.97
CA HIS A 287 9.54 26.00 3.61
C HIS A 287 8.70 25.00 2.82
N LEU A 288 7.53 24.60 3.31
CA LEU A 288 6.72 23.63 2.59
C LEU A 288 6.16 24.22 1.30
N PHE A 289 5.46 25.36 1.39
CA PHE A 289 4.78 25.93 0.23
C PHE A 289 5.69 26.76 -0.69
N ALA A 290 6.74 27.44 -0.17
CA ALA A 290 7.67 28.15 -1.02
C ALA A 290 8.83 27.23 -1.49
N ASP A 291 9.62 26.64 -0.57
CA ASP A 291 10.82 25.93 -1.00
C ASP A 291 10.52 24.57 -1.69
N LEU A 292 9.43 23.88 -1.36
CA LEU A 292 9.09 22.58 -1.93
C LEU A 292 8.01 22.67 -3.02
N PHE A 293 6.87 23.29 -2.75
CA PHE A 293 5.76 23.33 -3.70
C PHE A 293 6.04 24.12 -4.96
N GLU A 294 6.87 25.16 -4.90
CA GLU A 294 7.27 25.93 -6.08
C GLU A 294 8.26 25.19 -7.01
N ARG A 295 8.82 24.06 -6.58
CA ARG A 295 9.71 23.24 -7.43
C ARG A 295 8.90 22.55 -8.51
N ASP A 296 9.19 22.85 -9.77
CA ASP A 296 8.40 22.52 -10.96
C ASP A 296 8.66 21.12 -11.55
N LEU A 297 9.29 20.19 -10.80
CA LEU A 297 9.46 18.79 -11.22
C LEU A 297 8.20 17.98 -11.05
N LEU A 298 7.36 18.30 -10.05
CA LEU A 298 6.04 17.76 -9.85
C LEU A 298 5.03 18.89 -9.94
N THR A 299 3.89 18.62 -10.55
CA THR A 299 2.72 19.51 -10.51
C THR A 299 2.09 19.54 -9.11
N TYR A 300 1.30 20.57 -8.80
CA TYR A 300 0.55 20.60 -7.54
C TYR A 300 -0.34 19.37 -7.35
N ARG A 301 -0.95 18.89 -8.43
CA ARG A 301 -1.72 17.66 -8.45
C ARG A 301 -0.87 16.45 -8.01
N GLU A 302 0.30 16.26 -8.61
CA GLU A 302 1.19 15.15 -8.26
C GLU A 302 1.73 15.25 -6.83
N ARG A 303 2.00 16.48 -6.35
CA ARG A 303 2.40 16.72 -4.96
C ARG A 303 1.30 16.32 -3.97
N GLU A 304 0.05 16.66 -4.26
CA GLU A 304 -1.06 16.30 -3.39
C GLU A 304 -1.37 14.80 -3.42
N LEU A 305 -1.26 14.14 -4.58
CA LEU A 305 -1.34 12.66 -4.64
C LEU A 305 -0.23 12.02 -3.79
N ALA A 306 1.01 12.53 -3.88
CA ALA A 306 2.11 12.07 -3.03
C ALA A 306 1.82 12.34 -1.55
N THR A 307 1.34 13.55 -1.20
CA THR A 307 1.04 13.94 0.18
C THR A 307 -0.01 13.02 0.82
N VAL A 308 -1.15 12.82 0.17
CA VAL A 308 -2.21 11.95 0.69
C VAL A 308 -1.68 10.52 0.88
N SER A 309 -0.85 10.03 -0.04
CA SER A 309 -0.25 8.70 0.03
C SER A 309 0.76 8.58 1.18
N ILE A 310 1.58 9.61 1.41
CA ILE A 310 2.52 9.66 2.55
C ILE A 310 1.76 9.68 3.87
N LEU A 311 0.71 10.51 3.98
CA LEU A 311 -0.12 10.60 5.18
C LEU A 311 -0.79 9.26 5.49
N ALA A 312 -1.27 8.55 4.46
CA ALA A 312 -1.77 7.18 4.62
C ALA A 312 -0.70 6.27 5.23
N GLY A 313 0.52 6.28 4.68
CA GLY A 313 1.64 5.46 5.18
C GLY A 313 2.12 5.84 6.58
N VAL A 314 2.00 7.11 6.97
CA VAL A 314 2.34 7.60 8.32
C VAL A 314 1.29 7.13 9.34
N GLY A 315 0.01 7.24 9.02
CA GLY A 315 -1.11 6.89 9.88
C GLY A 315 -1.31 7.82 11.08
N GLY A 316 -2.53 7.87 11.62
CA GLY A 316 -2.87 8.69 12.80
C GLY A 316 -2.81 10.20 12.55
N VAL A 317 -2.94 10.63 11.30
CA VAL A 317 -2.88 12.03 10.86
C VAL A 317 -4.09 12.43 10.01
N GLU A 318 -5.24 11.81 10.26
CA GLU A 318 -6.49 12.02 9.51
C GLU A 318 -6.90 13.51 9.44
N PRO A 319 -6.76 14.33 10.49
CA PRO A 319 -7.06 15.77 10.41
C PRO A 319 -6.23 16.51 9.37
N MET A 320 -4.99 16.06 9.10
CA MET A 320 -4.13 16.62 8.05
C MET A 320 -4.59 16.13 6.67
N ALA A 321 -5.02 14.87 6.58
CA ALA A 321 -5.56 14.29 5.36
C ALA A 321 -6.85 15.01 4.91
N VAL A 322 -7.70 15.49 5.81
CA VAL A 322 -8.87 16.33 5.48
C VAL A 322 -8.45 17.56 4.66
N GLY A 323 -7.45 18.31 5.13
CA GLY A 323 -6.94 19.49 4.44
C GLY A 323 -6.41 19.17 3.04
N HIS A 324 -5.54 18.17 2.94
CA HIS A 324 -4.92 17.78 1.66
C HIS A 324 -5.91 17.15 0.67
N MET A 325 -6.88 16.37 1.12
CA MET A 325 -7.96 15.89 0.24
C MET A 325 -8.89 17.01 -0.22
N SER A 326 -9.14 18.03 0.61
CA SER A 326 -9.86 19.22 0.18
C SER A 326 -9.07 19.99 -0.89
N ILE A 327 -7.75 20.10 -0.75
CA ILE A 327 -6.87 20.67 -1.79
C ILE A 327 -6.93 19.80 -3.06
N CYS A 328 -6.88 18.47 -2.95
CA CYS A 328 -7.06 17.58 -4.09
C CYS A 328 -8.33 17.92 -4.88
N LEU A 329 -9.47 18.03 -4.19
CA LEU A 329 -10.75 18.35 -4.82
C LEU A 329 -10.73 19.75 -5.45
N HIS A 330 -10.14 20.74 -4.79
CA HIS A 330 -9.98 22.10 -5.33
C HIS A 330 -9.13 22.13 -6.61
N LEU A 331 -8.06 21.33 -6.66
CA LEU A 331 -7.20 21.16 -7.83
C LEU A 331 -7.83 20.32 -8.96
N GLY A 332 -9.09 19.90 -8.81
CA GLY A 332 -9.81 19.11 -9.80
C GLY A 332 -9.47 17.61 -9.80
N ILE A 333 -8.83 17.10 -8.74
CA ILE A 333 -8.71 15.67 -8.52
C ILE A 333 -10.06 15.16 -8.03
N THR A 334 -10.71 14.29 -8.80
CA THR A 334 -12.06 13.82 -8.48
C THR A 334 -12.08 12.87 -7.27
N ALA A 335 -13.22 12.73 -6.61
CA ALA A 335 -13.41 11.76 -5.54
C ALA A 335 -13.11 10.31 -6.01
N GLU A 336 -13.39 10.00 -7.28
CA GLU A 336 -13.06 8.71 -7.91
C GLU A 336 -11.54 8.53 -7.99
N GLN A 337 -10.79 9.56 -8.36
CA GLN A 337 -9.33 9.53 -8.43
C GLN A 337 -8.70 9.39 -7.04
N ILE A 338 -9.23 10.07 -6.02
CA ILE A 338 -8.79 9.88 -4.63
C ILE A 338 -9.13 8.47 -4.16
N SER A 339 -10.30 7.93 -4.50
CA SER A 339 -10.65 6.53 -4.21
C SER A 339 -9.69 5.54 -4.89
N ALA A 340 -9.30 5.81 -6.14
CA ALA A 340 -8.30 5.01 -6.86
C ALA A 340 -6.93 5.05 -6.17
N LEU A 341 -6.48 6.24 -5.72
CA LEU A 341 -5.27 6.36 -4.88
C LEU A 341 -5.38 5.49 -3.63
N LEU A 342 -6.50 5.55 -2.90
CA LEU A 342 -6.70 4.76 -1.69
C LEU A 342 -6.77 3.25 -1.97
N ASN A 343 -7.22 2.83 -3.16
CA ASN A 343 -7.13 1.45 -3.58
C ASN A 343 -5.66 1.01 -3.73
N ILE A 344 -4.80 1.84 -4.36
CA ILE A 344 -3.36 1.56 -4.47
C ILE A 344 -2.71 1.49 -3.07
N VAL A 345 -3.04 2.43 -2.18
CA VAL A 345 -2.55 2.39 -0.79
C VAL A 345 -3.00 1.10 -0.08
N GLU A 346 -4.24 0.69 -0.25
CA GLU A 346 -4.75 -0.57 0.32
C GLU A 346 -3.99 -1.79 -0.18
N MET A 347 -3.70 -1.83 -1.47
CA MET A 347 -2.92 -2.90 -2.07
C MET A 347 -1.47 -2.95 -1.58
N ASN A 348 -0.87 -1.79 -1.41
CA ASN A 348 0.52 -1.66 -1.01
C ASN A 348 0.74 -1.88 0.48
N LEU A 349 -0.13 -1.32 1.32
CA LEU A 349 0.07 -1.23 2.76
C LEU A 349 -0.95 -2.01 3.59
N GLY A 350 -2.08 -2.39 2.99
CA GLY A 350 -3.20 -3.03 3.67
C GLY A 350 -4.32 -2.06 4.04
N LYS A 351 -5.48 -2.65 4.35
CA LYS A 351 -6.73 -1.94 4.62
C LYS A 351 -6.63 -0.98 5.82
N THR A 352 -5.84 -1.33 6.82
CA THR A 352 -5.60 -0.51 8.02
C THR A 352 -5.08 0.90 7.69
N TYR A 353 -4.36 1.04 6.56
CA TYR A 353 -3.81 2.32 6.11
C TYR A 353 -4.76 3.11 5.20
N SER A 354 -5.63 2.44 4.45
CA SER A 354 -6.56 3.09 3.52
C SER A 354 -7.89 3.50 4.18
N GLU A 355 -8.42 2.66 5.07
CA GLU A 355 -9.76 2.82 5.64
C GLU A 355 -9.97 4.13 6.42
N PRO A 356 -9.04 4.60 7.28
CA PRO A 356 -9.20 5.89 7.93
C PRO A 356 -9.37 7.04 6.94
N LEU A 357 -8.61 7.01 5.83
CA LEU A 357 -8.66 8.03 4.79
C LEU A 357 -9.89 7.89 3.88
N ARG A 358 -10.43 6.68 3.71
CA ARG A 358 -11.76 6.50 3.07
C ARG A 358 -12.87 7.14 3.90
N GLY A 359 -12.78 7.05 5.23
CA GLY A 359 -13.66 7.77 6.14
C GLY A 359 -13.65 9.28 5.90
N VAL A 360 -12.45 9.86 5.76
CA VAL A 360 -12.24 11.28 5.43
C VAL A 360 -12.87 11.64 4.07
N LEU A 361 -12.58 10.85 3.02
CA LEU A 361 -13.14 11.10 1.69
C LEU A 361 -14.67 11.07 1.69
N ASN A 362 -15.27 10.07 2.35
CA ASN A 362 -16.72 9.94 2.48
C ASN A 362 -17.36 11.14 3.22
N GLN A 363 -16.66 11.73 4.18
CA GLN A 363 -17.11 12.90 4.89
C GLN A 363 -17.11 14.14 3.97
N LEU A 364 -16.00 14.39 3.28
CA LEU A 364 -15.85 15.51 2.35
C LEU A 364 -16.85 15.48 1.18
N THR A 365 -17.20 14.28 0.70
CA THR A 365 -18.13 14.12 -0.44
C THR A 365 -19.61 14.15 -0.03
N LYS A 366 -19.93 14.06 1.26
CA LYS A 366 -21.32 14.25 1.76
C LYS A 366 -21.66 15.71 2.04
N GLU A 367 -20.65 16.54 2.24
CA GLU A 367 -20.79 17.96 2.55
C GLU A 367 -20.85 18.84 1.27
N GLN A 368 -20.64 18.24 0.09
CA GLN A 368 -20.84 18.86 -1.24
C GLN A 368 -22.21 18.51 -1.80
#